data_b389cf1f7320eb06724d4482a6d3e06a
#
_entry.id   b389cf1f7320eb06724d4482a6d3e06a
#
_cell.length_a   1.000
_cell.length_b   1.000
_cell.length_c   1.000
_cell.angle_alpha   90.00
_cell.angle_beta   90.00
_cell.angle_gamma   90.00
#
_symmetry.space_group_name_H-M   'P 1'
#
loop_
_entity.id
_entity.type
_entity.pdbx_description
1 polymer ?
#
loop_
_entity_poly.entity_id
_entity_poly.type
_entity_poly.pdbx_seq_one_letter_code
_entity_poly.pdbx_strand_id
1 'polypeptide(L)'
;FSDGGDNSFLSHLGFMPQGMDFYRNFTAKDYIKYIMALKKYSPDNADEYALSVLDRVNLHSDADKKIGAFSGGMKQRLGIAQAIVGEPKVLIFDEPTAGLDAKERIRFRNVISSLAADKIVILATHIVTDIAYVAKTVVLMNGGKIIKTGTQEELCSDISGKVWEITAESDKVMEYMSRMRVSNAVSDGSKYTLRIVSDNLPEQGAKTVQPTLEDVCIYYFGDM
;
A
#
# COMPACT_ATOMS: atom_id res chain seq x y z
N PHE A 1 6.00 -24.62 12.74
CA PHE A 1 7.13 -24.49 11.80
C PHE A 1 8.31 -25.26 12.38
N SER A 2 8.19 -26.55 12.40
CA SER A 2 9.29 -27.47 12.68
C SER A 2 9.14 -28.58 11.67
N ASP A 3 10.06 -28.66 10.75
CA ASP A 3 10.59 -29.86 10.16
C ASP A 3 11.27 -29.45 8.86
N GLY A 4 12.49 -29.88 8.66
CA GLY A 4 13.41 -29.72 7.56
C GLY A 4 12.83 -29.55 6.14
N GLY A 5 11.82 -28.69 6.01
CA GLY A 5 11.20 -28.32 4.77
C GLY A 5 12.21 -27.58 3.91
N ASP A 6 12.25 -27.93 2.67
CA ASP A 6 13.03 -27.24 1.65
C ASP A 6 12.72 -25.74 1.68
N ASN A 7 13.62 -24.94 2.25
CA ASN A 7 13.52 -23.48 2.31
C ASN A 7 13.86 -22.82 0.96
N SER A 8 13.93 -23.58 -0.11
CA SER A 8 14.25 -23.08 -1.47
C SER A 8 13.26 -21.99 -1.92
N PHE A 9 12.00 -22.04 -1.48
CA PHE A 9 11.00 -21.01 -1.82
C PHE A 9 11.38 -19.63 -1.27
N LEU A 10 12.15 -19.54 -0.15
CA LEU A 10 12.59 -18.26 0.41
C LEU A 10 13.52 -17.49 -0.51
N SER A 11 14.24 -18.17 -1.40
CA SER A 11 15.07 -17.53 -2.41
C SER A 11 14.22 -16.78 -3.46
N HIS A 12 12.95 -17.18 -3.61
CA HIS A 12 11.98 -16.56 -4.51
C HIS A 12 11.12 -15.48 -3.85
N LEU A 13 11.34 -15.24 -2.55
CA LEU A 13 10.56 -14.29 -1.76
C LEU A 13 11.38 -13.07 -1.38
N GLY A 14 10.85 -11.88 -1.68
CA GLY A 14 11.33 -10.61 -1.16
C GLY A 14 10.32 -10.06 -0.16
N PHE A 15 10.79 -9.60 1.00
CA PHE A 15 9.91 -9.08 2.04
C PHE A 15 10.41 -7.73 2.57
N MET A 16 9.47 -6.80 2.71
CA MET A 16 9.67 -5.51 3.35
C MET A 16 8.67 -5.39 4.50
N PRO A 17 9.10 -5.51 5.76
CA PRO A 17 8.25 -5.36 6.93
C PRO A 17 7.84 -3.90 7.17
N GLN A 18 6.76 -3.71 7.92
CA GLN A 18 6.41 -2.43 8.50
C GLN A 18 7.50 -2.02 9.51
N GLY A 19 8.05 -0.83 9.35
CA GLY A 19 9.11 -0.32 10.24
C GLY A 19 10.42 -1.10 10.09
N MET A 20 11.41 -0.48 9.50
CA MET A 20 12.74 -1.07 9.33
C MET A 20 13.76 -0.28 10.10
N ASP A 21 14.51 -0.98 10.96
CA ASP A 21 15.70 -0.44 11.58
C ASP A 21 16.92 -0.74 10.70
N PHE A 22 17.51 0.31 10.19
CA PHE A 22 18.72 0.21 9.35
C PHE A 22 19.98 0.50 10.15
N TYR A 23 21.08 -0.11 9.77
CA TYR A 23 22.41 0.22 10.27
C TYR A 23 22.81 1.63 9.83
N ARG A 24 22.63 2.63 10.69
CA ARG A 24 22.79 4.07 10.38
C ARG A 24 24.15 4.46 9.83
N ASN A 25 25.18 3.71 10.16
CA ASN A 25 26.56 3.97 9.73
C ASN A 25 26.92 3.34 8.38
N PHE A 26 26.09 2.41 7.86
CA PHE A 26 26.28 1.84 6.53
C PHE A 26 25.94 2.88 5.47
N THR A 27 26.62 2.82 4.34
CA THR A 27 26.13 3.44 3.10
C THR A 27 24.99 2.59 2.53
N ALA A 28 24.17 3.15 1.63
CA ALA A 28 23.13 2.37 0.97
C ALA A 28 23.74 1.19 0.18
N LYS A 29 24.84 1.42 -0.51
CA LYS A 29 25.57 0.39 -1.26
C LYS A 29 26.08 -0.73 -0.35
N ASP A 30 26.73 -0.39 0.77
CA ASP A 30 27.23 -1.39 1.73
C ASP A 30 26.08 -2.19 2.34
N TYR A 31 24.94 -1.54 2.59
CA TYR A 31 23.75 -2.21 3.09
C TYR A 31 23.21 -3.25 2.09
N ILE A 32 23.10 -2.91 0.80
CA ILE A 32 22.67 -3.87 -0.22
C ILE A 32 23.65 -5.05 -0.31
N LYS A 33 24.98 -4.79 -0.27
CA LYS A 33 26.00 -5.86 -0.23
C LYS A 33 25.86 -6.75 1.01
N TYR A 34 25.54 -6.17 2.17
CA TYR A 34 25.26 -6.93 3.38
C TYR A 34 24.02 -7.83 3.21
N ILE A 35 22.95 -7.34 2.61
CA ILE A 35 21.75 -8.15 2.31
C ILE A 35 22.05 -9.26 1.32
N MET A 36 22.89 -8.99 0.29
CA MET A 36 23.36 -10.04 -0.64
C MET A 36 24.05 -11.18 0.13
N ALA A 37 24.96 -10.83 1.04
CA ALA A 37 25.67 -11.82 1.85
C ALA A 37 24.72 -12.65 2.72
N LEU A 38 23.73 -12.03 3.38
CA LEU A 38 22.70 -12.72 4.17
C LEU A 38 21.86 -13.69 3.32
N LYS A 39 21.53 -13.30 2.10
CA LYS A 39 20.78 -14.14 1.14
C LYS A 39 21.66 -15.17 0.44
N LYS A 40 22.95 -15.19 0.71
CA LYS A 40 23.94 -16.03 -0.01
C LYS A 40 23.89 -15.80 -1.53
N TYR A 41 23.57 -14.58 -1.95
CA TYR A 41 23.53 -14.17 -3.34
C TYR A 41 24.85 -13.50 -3.71
N SER A 42 25.57 -14.09 -4.66
CA SER A 42 26.94 -13.68 -5.02
C SER A 42 27.02 -13.47 -6.55
N PRO A 43 26.71 -12.27 -7.06
CA PRO A 43 26.90 -11.95 -8.46
C PRO A 43 28.40 -11.74 -8.78
N ASP A 44 28.76 -11.82 -10.06
CA ASP A 44 30.15 -11.64 -10.51
C ASP A 44 30.74 -10.29 -10.12
N ASN A 45 29.93 -9.22 -10.16
CA ASN A 45 30.29 -7.88 -9.70
C ASN A 45 29.29 -7.39 -8.64
N ALA A 46 29.66 -7.51 -7.38
CA ALA A 46 28.79 -7.14 -6.26
C ALA A 46 28.51 -5.63 -6.18
N ASP A 47 29.48 -4.78 -6.54
CA ASP A 47 29.30 -3.33 -6.51
C ASP A 47 28.37 -2.86 -7.62
N GLU A 48 28.54 -3.35 -8.83
CA GLU A 48 27.69 -3.03 -9.97
C GLU A 48 26.26 -3.50 -9.73
N TYR A 49 26.09 -4.72 -9.20
CA TYR A 49 24.78 -5.23 -8.84
C TYR A 49 24.10 -4.37 -7.75
N ALA A 50 24.82 -4.01 -6.70
CA ALA A 50 24.28 -3.14 -5.63
C ALA A 50 23.83 -1.79 -6.20
N LEU A 51 24.61 -1.18 -7.09
CA LEU A 51 24.23 0.05 -7.77
C LEU A 51 23.01 -0.12 -8.66
N SER A 52 22.89 -1.22 -9.40
CA SER A 52 21.72 -1.51 -10.24
C SER A 52 20.45 -1.68 -9.41
N VAL A 53 20.53 -2.34 -8.26
CA VAL A 53 19.42 -2.47 -7.32
C VAL A 53 18.98 -1.10 -6.77
N LEU A 54 19.95 -0.24 -6.41
CA LEU A 54 19.67 1.12 -5.93
C LEU A 54 19.08 2.01 -7.03
N ASP A 55 19.48 1.83 -8.27
CA ASP A 55 18.94 2.57 -9.42
C ASP A 55 17.46 2.28 -9.63
N ARG A 56 17.05 1.01 -9.52
CA ARG A 56 15.64 0.59 -9.63
C ARG A 56 14.70 1.27 -8.64
N VAL A 57 15.24 1.78 -7.53
CA VAL A 57 14.46 2.50 -6.50
C VAL A 57 14.81 3.99 -6.44
N ASN A 58 15.50 4.52 -7.45
CA ASN A 58 15.94 5.92 -7.52
C ASN A 58 16.81 6.35 -6.31
N LEU A 59 17.78 5.51 -5.94
CA LEU A 59 18.77 5.78 -4.89
C LEU A 59 20.22 5.70 -5.39
N HIS A 60 20.44 5.59 -6.71
CA HIS A 60 21.78 5.47 -7.30
C HIS A 60 22.70 6.64 -6.89
N SER A 61 22.21 7.88 -6.97
CA SER A 61 22.97 9.09 -6.59
C SER A 61 23.28 9.18 -5.10
N ASP A 62 22.58 8.44 -4.26
CA ASP A 62 22.75 8.40 -2.82
C ASP A 62 23.43 7.10 -2.33
N ALA A 63 24.03 6.31 -3.25
CA ALA A 63 24.59 4.99 -2.95
C ALA A 63 25.66 5.03 -1.86
N ASP A 64 26.51 6.05 -1.86
CA ASP A 64 27.62 6.24 -0.90
C ASP A 64 27.21 7.08 0.33
N LYS A 65 25.95 7.55 0.39
CA LYS A 65 25.42 8.30 1.53
C LYS A 65 25.06 7.37 2.68
N LYS A 66 25.40 7.76 3.91
CA LYS A 66 25.04 7.01 5.11
C LYS A 66 23.54 6.99 5.32
N ILE A 67 22.99 5.82 5.65
CA ILE A 67 21.56 5.60 5.88
C ILE A 67 21.01 6.46 7.03
N GLY A 68 21.85 6.80 8.01
CA GLY A 68 21.50 7.71 9.09
C GLY A 68 21.06 9.12 8.62
N ALA A 69 21.48 9.53 7.40
CA ALA A 69 21.13 10.80 6.78
C ALA A 69 19.96 10.69 5.75
N PHE A 70 19.34 9.53 5.64
CA PHE A 70 18.21 9.31 4.73
C PHE A 70 16.91 9.88 5.29
N SER A 71 16.09 10.48 4.41
CA SER A 71 14.69 10.81 4.71
C SER A 71 13.85 9.53 4.90
N GLY A 72 12.63 9.66 5.42
CA GLY A 72 11.68 8.56 5.52
C GLY A 72 11.43 7.87 4.17
N GLY A 73 11.16 8.65 3.12
CA GLY A 73 10.97 8.11 1.77
C GLY A 73 12.20 7.43 1.19
N MET A 74 13.41 7.93 1.48
CA MET A 74 14.64 7.23 1.07
C MET A 74 14.81 5.89 1.78
N LYS A 75 14.47 5.82 3.07
CA LYS A 75 14.49 4.56 3.84
C LYS A 75 13.47 3.56 3.30
N GLN A 76 12.27 4.00 2.96
CA GLN A 76 11.26 3.14 2.34
C GLN A 76 11.75 2.58 1.00
N ARG A 77 12.33 3.42 0.14
CA ARG A 77 12.92 2.94 -1.12
C ARG A 77 14.09 1.98 -0.90
N LEU A 78 14.91 2.20 0.12
CA LEU A 78 15.96 1.24 0.50
C LEU A 78 15.39 -0.10 0.97
N GLY A 79 14.24 -0.07 1.65
CA GLY A 79 13.51 -1.29 2.02
C GLY A 79 13.01 -2.08 0.81
N ILE A 80 12.53 -1.39 -0.24
CA ILE A 80 12.19 -2.06 -1.50
C ILE A 80 13.46 -2.64 -2.12
N ALA A 81 14.57 -1.85 -2.15
CA ALA A 81 15.85 -2.31 -2.67
C ALA A 81 16.31 -3.60 -1.99
N GLN A 82 16.24 -3.67 -0.65
CA GLN A 82 16.51 -4.88 0.12
C GLN A 82 15.64 -6.07 -0.33
N ALA A 83 14.34 -5.82 -0.53
CA ALA A 83 13.40 -6.88 -0.89
C ALA A 83 13.72 -7.50 -2.26
N ILE A 84 14.15 -6.69 -3.24
CA ILE A 84 14.44 -7.15 -4.60
C ILE A 84 15.81 -7.79 -4.80
N VAL A 85 16.69 -7.77 -3.80
CA VAL A 85 18.00 -8.45 -3.88
C VAL A 85 17.82 -9.93 -4.14
N GLY A 86 18.55 -10.46 -5.13
CA GLY A 86 18.48 -11.88 -5.54
C GLY A 86 17.33 -12.18 -6.50
N GLU A 87 16.71 -11.15 -7.08
CA GLU A 87 15.67 -11.24 -8.12
C GLU A 87 14.49 -12.17 -7.74
N PRO A 88 13.88 -12.00 -6.55
CA PRO A 88 12.75 -12.84 -6.15
C PRO A 88 11.56 -12.67 -7.11
N LYS A 89 10.77 -13.73 -7.25
CA LYS A 89 9.56 -13.73 -8.09
C LYS A 89 8.34 -13.16 -7.38
N VAL A 90 8.32 -13.23 -6.05
CA VAL A 90 7.23 -12.74 -5.19
C VAL A 90 7.77 -11.70 -4.24
N LEU A 91 7.13 -10.54 -4.20
CA LEU A 91 7.45 -9.43 -3.29
C LEU A 91 6.26 -9.22 -2.36
N ILE A 92 6.53 -9.10 -1.07
CA ILE A 92 5.53 -8.76 -0.05
C ILE A 92 5.98 -7.49 0.64
N PHE A 93 5.11 -6.48 0.64
CA PHE A 93 5.35 -5.19 1.29
C PHE A 93 4.25 -4.94 2.32
N ASP A 94 4.66 -4.72 3.56
CA ASP A 94 3.78 -4.49 4.70
C ASP A 94 3.79 -3.00 5.06
N GLU A 95 2.63 -2.32 4.91
CA GLU A 95 2.43 -0.88 5.11
C GLU A 95 3.52 0.02 4.47
N PRO A 96 3.86 -0.20 3.21
CA PRO A 96 5.07 0.39 2.63
C PRO A 96 4.99 1.90 2.38
N THR A 97 3.80 2.51 2.45
CA THR A 97 3.57 3.95 2.22
C THR A 97 3.23 4.72 3.49
N ALA A 98 3.19 4.05 4.64
CA ALA A 98 2.90 4.68 5.91
C ALA A 98 3.92 5.81 6.21
N GLY A 99 3.42 7.00 6.55
CA GLY A 99 4.25 8.17 6.87
C GLY A 99 4.93 8.85 5.68
N LEU A 100 4.64 8.45 4.44
CA LEU A 100 5.15 9.12 3.25
C LEU A 100 4.30 10.34 2.89
N ASP A 101 4.95 11.40 2.41
CA ASP A 101 4.28 12.53 1.77
C ASP A 101 3.73 12.15 0.38
N ALA A 102 2.90 13.02 -0.20
CA ALA A 102 2.25 12.77 -1.50
C ALA A 102 3.25 12.51 -2.64
N LYS A 103 4.39 13.22 -2.65
CA LYS A 103 5.43 13.07 -3.68
C LYS A 103 6.14 11.72 -3.57
N GLU A 104 6.48 11.29 -2.36
CA GLU A 104 7.11 9.99 -2.12
C GLU A 104 6.12 8.83 -2.40
N ARG A 105 4.81 8.99 -2.12
CA ARG A 105 3.79 7.99 -2.50
C ARG A 105 3.70 7.81 -4.01
N ILE A 106 3.76 8.89 -4.79
CA ILE A 106 3.79 8.80 -6.26
C ILE A 106 5.04 8.03 -6.72
N ARG A 107 6.21 8.35 -6.17
CA ARG A 107 7.45 7.64 -6.49
C ARG A 107 7.38 6.16 -6.14
N PHE A 108 6.86 5.85 -4.96
CA PHE A 108 6.65 4.48 -4.53
C PHE A 108 5.76 3.71 -5.52
N ARG A 109 4.60 4.28 -5.89
CA ARG A 109 3.68 3.66 -6.86
C ARG A 109 4.35 3.36 -8.20
N ASN A 110 5.16 4.27 -8.70
CA ASN A 110 5.90 4.07 -9.95
C ASN A 110 6.91 2.91 -9.84
N VAL A 111 7.64 2.82 -8.72
CA VAL A 111 8.56 1.70 -8.46
C VAL A 111 7.79 0.37 -8.40
N ILE A 112 6.68 0.32 -7.66
CA ILE A 112 5.86 -0.89 -7.55
C ILE A 112 5.30 -1.30 -8.91
N SER A 113 4.78 -0.37 -9.69
CA SER A 113 4.27 -0.65 -11.04
C SER A 113 5.35 -1.23 -11.96
N SER A 114 6.57 -0.73 -11.88
CA SER A 114 7.71 -1.26 -12.62
C SER A 114 8.06 -2.70 -12.18
N LEU A 115 8.06 -2.97 -10.87
CA LEU A 115 8.34 -4.31 -10.34
C LEU A 115 7.23 -5.31 -10.66
N ALA A 116 5.98 -4.87 -10.68
CA ALA A 116 4.82 -5.73 -10.99
C ALA A 116 4.71 -6.13 -12.47
N ALA A 117 5.59 -5.62 -13.34
CA ALA A 117 5.63 -6.02 -14.75
C ALA A 117 6.07 -7.48 -14.93
N ASP A 118 6.97 -7.97 -14.09
CA ASP A 118 7.58 -9.31 -14.16
C ASP A 118 7.53 -10.11 -12.85
N LYS A 119 6.95 -9.54 -11.79
CA LYS A 119 6.89 -10.13 -10.44
C LYS A 119 5.47 -10.12 -9.90
N ILE A 120 5.19 -11.05 -8.99
CA ILE A 120 3.99 -10.99 -8.15
C ILE A 120 4.29 -10.04 -6.99
N VAL A 121 3.53 -8.96 -6.88
CA VAL A 121 3.65 -7.99 -5.79
C VAL A 121 2.40 -8.04 -4.92
N ILE A 122 2.59 -8.30 -3.63
CA ILE A 122 1.54 -8.31 -2.61
C ILE A 122 1.76 -7.09 -1.71
N LEU A 123 0.75 -6.22 -1.63
CA LEU A 123 0.74 -5.05 -0.75
C LEU A 123 -0.25 -5.30 0.38
N ALA A 124 0.22 -5.34 1.62
CA ALA A 124 -0.62 -5.28 2.80
C ALA A 124 -0.68 -3.82 3.26
N THR A 125 -1.86 -3.21 3.22
CA THR A 125 -2.03 -1.81 3.63
C THR A 125 -3.49 -1.51 3.97
N HIS A 126 -3.68 -0.55 4.87
CA HIS A 126 -4.99 0.05 5.17
C HIS A 126 -5.24 1.35 4.36
N ILE A 127 -4.26 1.80 3.56
CA ILE A 127 -4.37 3.03 2.77
C ILE A 127 -5.00 2.70 1.41
N VAL A 128 -6.32 2.82 1.34
CA VAL A 128 -7.14 2.45 0.17
C VAL A 128 -6.72 3.18 -1.10
N THR A 129 -6.36 4.46 -0.98
CA THR A 129 -5.92 5.28 -2.13
C THR A 129 -4.67 4.74 -2.81
N ASP A 130 -3.78 4.06 -2.10
CA ASP A 130 -2.58 3.49 -2.71
C ASP A 130 -2.91 2.22 -3.51
N ILE A 131 -3.89 1.43 -3.03
CA ILE A 131 -4.37 0.21 -3.70
C ILE A 131 -5.02 0.57 -5.05
N ALA A 132 -5.88 1.58 -5.05
CA ALA A 132 -6.67 1.99 -6.21
C ALA A 132 -5.83 2.30 -7.45
N TYR A 133 -4.55 2.68 -7.28
CA TYR A 133 -3.67 3.02 -8.39
C TYR A 133 -2.77 1.88 -8.90
N VAL A 134 -2.49 0.87 -8.07
CA VAL A 134 -1.46 -0.15 -8.41
C VAL A 134 -1.99 -1.58 -8.40
N ALA A 135 -3.05 -1.86 -7.64
CA ALA A 135 -3.55 -3.23 -7.49
C ALA A 135 -4.47 -3.64 -8.65
N LYS A 136 -4.18 -4.77 -9.28
CA LYS A 136 -5.08 -5.42 -10.25
C LYS A 136 -6.17 -6.22 -9.53
N THR A 137 -5.82 -6.82 -8.41
CA THR A 137 -6.73 -7.62 -7.58
C THR A 137 -6.63 -7.13 -6.14
N VAL A 138 -7.77 -6.96 -5.51
CA VAL A 138 -7.91 -6.56 -4.11
C VAL A 138 -8.48 -7.73 -3.32
N VAL A 139 -7.89 -7.98 -2.16
CA VAL A 139 -8.36 -9.00 -1.19
C VAL A 139 -8.76 -8.27 0.09
N LEU A 140 -10.03 -8.30 0.42
CA LEU A 140 -10.55 -7.76 1.68
C LEU A 140 -10.46 -8.83 2.75
N MET A 141 -9.78 -8.52 3.86
CA MET A 141 -9.57 -9.43 4.98
C MET A 141 -10.05 -8.81 6.29
N ASN A 142 -10.74 -9.60 7.12
CA ASN A 142 -11.11 -9.21 8.47
C ASN A 142 -11.02 -10.42 9.41
N GLY A 143 -10.45 -10.22 10.60
CA GLY A 143 -10.31 -11.28 11.60
C GLY A 143 -9.56 -12.51 11.08
N GLY A 144 -8.57 -12.33 10.19
CA GLY A 144 -7.79 -13.44 9.60
C GLY A 144 -8.52 -14.23 8.50
N LYS A 145 -9.70 -13.77 8.06
CA LYS A 145 -10.51 -14.42 7.01
C LYS A 145 -10.62 -13.52 5.79
N ILE A 146 -10.57 -14.12 4.60
CA ILE A 146 -10.89 -13.43 3.36
C ILE A 146 -12.41 -13.23 3.31
N ILE A 147 -12.83 -11.97 3.20
CA ILE A 147 -14.23 -11.57 3.08
C ILE A 147 -14.64 -11.52 1.62
N LYS A 148 -13.82 -10.89 0.78
CA LYS A 148 -14.09 -10.72 -0.64
C LYS A 148 -12.77 -10.61 -1.41
N THR A 149 -12.79 -11.01 -2.68
CA THR A 149 -11.68 -10.85 -3.62
C THR A 149 -12.24 -10.45 -4.98
N GLY A 150 -11.59 -9.52 -5.65
CA GLY A 150 -11.97 -9.07 -6.99
C GLY A 150 -11.11 -7.92 -7.48
N THR A 151 -11.36 -7.47 -8.69
CA THR A 151 -10.85 -6.19 -9.19
C THR A 151 -11.56 -5.04 -8.47
N GLN A 152 -11.00 -3.84 -8.54
CA GLN A 152 -11.69 -2.66 -7.99
C GLN A 152 -13.08 -2.46 -8.60
N GLU A 153 -13.20 -2.68 -9.91
CA GLU A 153 -14.47 -2.53 -10.65
C GLU A 153 -15.52 -3.55 -10.17
N GLU A 154 -15.14 -4.82 -10.03
CA GLU A 154 -16.01 -5.88 -9.52
C GLU A 154 -16.48 -5.57 -8.09
N LEU A 155 -15.57 -5.17 -7.19
CA LEU A 155 -15.89 -4.85 -5.80
C LEU A 155 -16.82 -3.62 -5.70
N CYS A 156 -16.59 -2.58 -6.49
CA CYS A 156 -17.48 -1.42 -6.55
C CYS A 156 -18.85 -1.78 -7.12
N SER A 157 -18.91 -2.66 -8.13
CA SER A 157 -20.15 -3.13 -8.73
C SER A 157 -21.03 -3.88 -7.72
N ASP A 158 -20.44 -4.65 -6.80
CA ASP A 158 -21.17 -5.40 -5.76
C ASP A 158 -22.00 -4.50 -4.83
N ILE A 159 -21.57 -3.26 -4.65
CA ILE A 159 -22.29 -2.27 -3.81
C ILE A 159 -22.93 -1.16 -4.64
N SER A 160 -23.14 -1.40 -5.94
CA SER A 160 -23.87 -0.46 -6.79
C SER A 160 -25.28 -0.21 -6.26
N GLY A 161 -25.69 1.06 -6.22
CA GLY A 161 -26.97 1.48 -5.68
C GLY A 161 -27.02 1.56 -4.14
N LYS A 162 -25.91 1.30 -3.44
CA LYS A 162 -25.81 1.36 -1.97
C LYS A 162 -24.97 2.52 -1.47
N VAL A 163 -24.48 3.37 -2.36
CA VAL A 163 -23.75 4.59 -2.02
C VAL A 163 -24.57 5.81 -2.42
N TRP A 164 -24.74 6.69 -1.46
CA TRP A 164 -25.65 7.82 -1.57
C TRP A 164 -24.93 9.13 -1.23
N GLU A 165 -25.32 10.21 -1.87
CA GLU A 165 -24.94 11.55 -1.48
C GLU A 165 -26.14 12.32 -0.95
N ILE A 166 -25.96 12.99 0.19
CA ILE A 166 -26.90 13.94 0.78
C ILE A 166 -26.19 15.27 1.03
N THR A 167 -27.00 16.34 1.06
CA THR A 167 -26.52 17.67 1.47
C THR A 167 -27.03 17.95 2.88
N ALA A 168 -26.14 18.23 3.81
CA ALA A 168 -26.44 18.51 5.23
C ALA A 168 -25.99 19.92 5.62
N GLU A 169 -26.75 20.57 6.49
CA GLU A 169 -26.29 21.79 7.17
C GLU A 169 -25.18 21.44 8.18
N SER A 170 -24.26 22.39 8.42
CA SER A 170 -23.08 22.15 9.24
C SER A 170 -23.37 21.66 10.66
N ASP A 171 -24.49 22.08 11.26
CA ASP A 171 -24.92 21.69 12.60
C ASP A 171 -25.41 20.24 12.69
N LYS A 172 -25.83 19.65 11.56
CA LYS A 172 -26.36 18.28 11.48
C LYS A 172 -25.31 17.21 11.12
N VAL A 173 -24.14 17.62 10.65
CA VAL A 173 -23.11 16.68 10.17
C VAL A 173 -22.74 15.65 11.22
N MET A 174 -22.51 16.08 12.48
CA MET A 174 -22.15 15.18 13.57
C MET A 174 -23.27 14.18 13.91
N GLU A 175 -24.54 14.58 13.76
CA GLU A 175 -25.67 13.67 13.91
C GLU A 175 -25.66 12.57 12.84
N TYR A 176 -25.45 12.94 11.57
CA TYR A 176 -25.35 11.96 10.47
C TYR A 176 -24.17 11.01 10.68
N MET A 177 -22.99 11.52 11.05
CA MET A 177 -21.81 10.70 11.31
C MET A 177 -21.99 9.70 12.46
N SER A 178 -22.81 10.05 13.46
CA SER A 178 -23.09 9.14 14.59
C SER A 178 -24.12 8.05 14.29
N ARG A 179 -24.95 8.23 13.26
CA ARG A 179 -26.10 7.36 12.96
C ARG A 179 -25.95 6.56 11.64
N MET A 180 -25.08 7.02 10.75
CA MET A 180 -24.92 6.47 9.41
C MET A 180 -23.44 6.17 9.12
N ARG A 181 -23.20 5.23 8.20
CA ARG A 181 -21.85 4.93 7.72
C ARG A 181 -21.42 5.98 6.68
N VAL A 182 -20.78 7.04 7.14
CA VAL A 182 -20.31 8.13 6.28
C VAL A 182 -18.90 7.82 5.81
N SER A 183 -18.72 7.61 4.52
CA SER A 183 -17.39 7.35 3.92
C SER A 183 -16.62 8.63 3.59
N ASN A 184 -17.32 9.74 3.34
CA ASN A 184 -16.69 11.03 3.07
C ASN A 184 -17.63 12.19 3.44
N ALA A 185 -17.04 13.33 3.82
CA ALA A 185 -17.74 14.57 4.11
C ALA A 185 -16.96 15.75 3.51
N VAL A 186 -17.54 16.45 2.55
CA VAL A 186 -16.92 17.59 1.87
C VAL A 186 -17.72 18.85 2.17
N SER A 187 -17.05 19.89 2.69
CA SER A 187 -17.66 21.20 2.93
C SER A 187 -17.55 22.10 1.69
N ASP A 188 -18.63 22.81 1.37
CA ASP A 188 -18.62 23.91 0.39
C ASP A 188 -18.57 25.31 1.07
N GLY A 189 -18.37 25.33 2.39
CA GLY A 189 -18.33 26.51 3.26
C GLY A 189 -19.61 26.76 4.02
N SER A 190 -20.80 26.46 3.49
CA SER A 190 -22.09 26.62 4.16
C SER A 190 -22.76 25.28 4.48
N LYS A 191 -22.57 24.30 3.60
CA LYS A 191 -23.18 22.98 3.70
C LYS A 191 -22.10 21.90 3.51
N TYR A 192 -22.48 20.68 3.81
CA TYR A 192 -21.65 19.50 3.59
C TYR A 192 -22.34 18.55 2.62
N THR A 193 -21.58 18.03 1.67
CA THR A 193 -21.95 16.84 0.93
C THR A 193 -21.42 15.63 1.68
N LEU A 194 -22.32 14.80 2.19
CA LEU A 194 -21.99 13.56 2.88
C LEU A 194 -22.18 12.39 1.94
N ARG A 195 -21.19 11.50 1.91
CA ARG A 195 -21.22 10.26 1.17
C ARG A 195 -21.52 9.12 2.14
N ILE A 196 -22.64 8.43 1.93
CA ILE A 196 -23.21 7.47 2.89
C ILE A 196 -23.30 6.09 2.24
N VAL A 197 -22.88 5.07 2.98
CA VAL A 197 -22.99 3.67 2.58
C VAL A 197 -24.17 3.02 3.29
N SER A 198 -25.24 2.66 2.53
CA SER A 198 -26.47 2.10 3.08
C SER A 198 -27.19 1.23 2.04
N ASP A 199 -27.70 0.07 2.48
CA ASP A 199 -28.55 -0.81 1.66
C ASP A 199 -29.90 -0.18 1.32
N ASN A 200 -30.38 0.76 2.14
CA ASN A 200 -31.65 1.45 1.97
C ASN A 200 -31.42 2.95 1.74
N LEU A 201 -32.43 3.61 1.18
CA LEU A 201 -32.43 5.07 1.05
C LEU A 201 -32.21 5.74 2.42
N PRO A 202 -31.09 6.44 2.64
CA PRO A 202 -30.77 6.98 3.97
C PRO A 202 -31.66 8.16 4.36
N GLU A 203 -32.08 8.96 3.38
CA GLU A 203 -32.94 10.13 3.57
C GLU A 203 -33.65 10.50 2.27
N GLN A 204 -34.82 11.14 2.38
CA GLN A 204 -35.55 11.65 1.22
C GLN A 204 -34.71 12.73 0.50
N GLY A 205 -34.51 12.55 -0.80
CA GLY A 205 -33.68 13.43 -1.62
C GLY A 205 -32.22 12.99 -1.77
N ALA A 206 -31.80 11.91 -1.10
CA ALA A 206 -30.48 11.31 -1.35
C ALA A 206 -30.36 10.82 -2.80
N LYS A 207 -29.18 11.02 -3.38
CA LYS A 207 -28.87 10.60 -4.75
C LYS A 207 -27.88 9.45 -4.74
N THR A 208 -28.15 8.40 -5.49
CA THR A 208 -27.17 7.33 -5.71
C THR A 208 -25.97 7.83 -6.50
N VAL A 209 -24.79 7.40 -6.11
CA VAL A 209 -23.53 7.75 -6.78
C VAL A 209 -22.69 6.50 -7.02
N GLN A 210 -21.71 6.60 -7.92
CA GLN A 210 -20.80 5.49 -8.20
C GLN A 210 -19.95 5.18 -6.97
N PRO A 211 -19.86 3.90 -6.55
CA PRO A 211 -19.02 3.49 -5.44
C PRO A 211 -17.53 3.71 -5.71
N THR A 212 -16.79 3.97 -4.65
CA THR A 212 -15.32 3.96 -4.59
C THR A 212 -14.84 2.77 -3.77
N LEU A 213 -13.53 2.50 -3.79
CA LEU A 213 -12.97 1.42 -2.98
C LEU A 213 -13.05 1.73 -1.46
N GLU A 214 -13.04 3.01 -1.07
CA GLU A 214 -13.31 3.43 0.31
C GLU A 214 -14.72 3.02 0.75
N ASP A 215 -15.74 3.24 -0.10
CA ASP A 215 -17.11 2.84 0.19
C ASP A 215 -17.22 1.32 0.35
N VAL A 216 -16.49 0.56 -0.48
CA VAL A 216 -16.42 -0.91 -0.38
C VAL A 216 -15.85 -1.31 0.98
N CYS A 217 -14.76 -0.68 1.43
CA CYS A 217 -14.19 -0.95 2.74
C CYS A 217 -15.17 -0.66 3.87
N ILE A 218 -15.85 0.50 3.85
CA ILE A 218 -16.89 0.85 4.83
C ILE A 218 -18.06 -0.14 4.80
N TYR A 219 -18.46 -0.59 3.60
CA TYR A 219 -19.57 -1.54 3.47
C TYR A 219 -19.26 -2.89 4.14
N TYR A 220 -18.05 -3.44 3.90
CA TYR A 220 -17.69 -4.78 4.38
C TYR A 220 -17.09 -4.80 5.79
N PHE A 221 -16.46 -3.71 6.25
CA PHE A 221 -15.82 -3.67 7.56
C PHE A 221 -16.62 -2.89 8.62
N GLY A 222 -17.58 -2.07 8.21
CA GLY A 222 -18.26 -1.11 9.07
C GLY A 222 -17.41 0.13 9.30
N ASP A 223 -17.71 0.87 10.37
CA ASP A 223 -16.88 2.01 10.76
C ASP A 223 -15.51 1.50 11.21
N MET A 224 -14.46 1.89 10.49
CA MET A 224 -13.06 1.59 10.82
C MET A 224 -12.56 2.52 11.92
#